data_0d04763653feaccd7f7c882a36c1a38f
#
_entry.id   0d04763653feaccd7f7c882a36c1a38f
#
_cell.length_a   1.000
_cell.length_b   1.000
_cell.length_c   1.000
_cell.angle_alpha   90.00
_cell.angle_beta   90.00
_cell.angle_gamma   90.00
#
_symmetry.space_group_name_H-M   'P 1'
#
loop_
_entity.id
_entity.type
_entity.pdbx_description
1 polymer ?
#
loop_
_entity_poly.entity_id
_entity_poly.type
_entity_poly.pdbx_seq_one_letter_code
_entity_poly.pdbx_strand_id
1 'polypeptide(L)'
;PEQAANAARLGADYVGMGAVFHTSTKKDAKDLSRDNLLKLTAMLDMPIVAIGGINYDNCDYLKDTGVDGIAVVSAIFASDDCSEATRKLYKKTRKLFNYNKNIIFDMDGTLVDSMPFWKNSAREYAILRGAKLPKNFDEITGVMDLSEYAAYLQNVLGIDTSLEQITEAAVDIMNKHYASDIPAKKGM
;
A
#
# COMPACT_ATOMS: atom_id res chain seq x y z
N PRO A 1 9.43 -14.75 -9.29
CA PRO A 1 10.67 -14.39 -10.02
C PRO A 1 10.38 -13.49 -11.21
N GLU A 2 9.46 -13.88 -12.08
CA GLU A 2 9.15 -13.20 -13.34
C GLU A 2 8.65 -11.76 -13.13
N GLN A 3 7.75 -11.52 -12.17
CA GLN A 3 7.25 -10.19 -11.82
C GLN A 3 8.38 -9.27 -11.34
N ALA A 4 9.29 -9.78 -10.51
CA ALA A 4 10.41 -9.00 -9.97
C ALA A 4 11.44 -8.67 -11.07
N ALA A 5 11.76 -9.63 -11.96
CA ALA A 5 12.61 -9.37 -13.12
C ALA A 5 11.97 -8.35 -14.10
N ASN A 6 10.66 -8.40 -14.26
CA ASN A 6 9.94 -7.41 -15.08
C ASN A 6 9.97 -6.01 -14.45
N ALA A 7 9.79 -5.90 -13.13
CA ALA A 7 9.88 -4.63 -12.42
C ALA A 7 11.27 -4.00 -12.58
N ALA A 8 12.34 -4.80 -12.43
CA ALA A 8 13.71 -4.35 -12.66
C ALA A 8 13.91 -3.81 -14.09
N ARG A 9 13.40 -4.53 -15.09
CA ARG A 9 13.48 -4.12 -16.50
C ARG A 9 12.72 -2.81 -16.79
N LEU A 10 11.64 -2.56 -16.05
CA LEU A 10 10.84 -1.34 -16.15
C LEU A 10 11.41 -0.17 -15.34
N GLY A 11 12.56 -0.34 -14.70
CA GLY A 11 13.26 0.74 -14.00
C GLY A 11 12.81 0.96 -12.55
N ALA A 12 12.28 -0.07 -11.88
CA ALA A 12 11.99 0.03 -10.46
C ALA A 12 13.28 0.21 -9.65
N ASP A 13 13.29 1.12 -8.67
CA ASP A 13 14.42 1.36 -7.77
C ASP A 13 14.54 0.29 -6.68
N TYR A 14 13.45 -0.37 -6.32
CA TYR A 14 13.37 -1.50 -5.40
C TYR A 14 12.12 -2.32 -5.65
N VAL A 15 12.02 -3.51 -5.04
CA VAL A 15 10.83 -4.35 -5.10
C VAL A 15 10.37 -4.78 -3.71
N GLY A 16 9.05 -4.75 -3.50
CA GLY A 16 8.41 -5.38 -2.34
C GLY A 16 8.16 -6.87 -2.60
N MET A 17 8.64 -7.73 -1.71
CA MET A 17 8.44 -9.18 -1.81
C MET A 17 7.61 -9.70 -0.65
N GLY A 18 6.53 -10.40 -0.94
CA GLY A 18 5.63 -10.99 0.08
C GLY A 18 4.46 -11.76 -0.54
N ALA A 19 3.55 -12.30 0.30
CA ALA A 19 3.63 -12.18 1.77
C ALA A 19 4.65 -13.16 2.34
N VAL A 20 5.51 -12.69 3.26
CA VAL A 20 6.48 -13.57 3.94
C VAL A 20 5.76 -14.46 4.95
N PHE A 21 4.77 -13.92 5.65
CA PHE A 21 3.91 -14.64 6.57
C PHE A 21 2.45 -14.34 6.23
N HIS A 22 1.58 -15.25 6.62
CA HIS A 22 0.14 -15.05 6.46
C HIS A 22 -0.30 -13.70 7.04
N THR A 23 -1.14 -12.99 6.29
CA THR A 23 -1.62 -11.66 6.69
C THR A 23 -3.11 -11.55 6.42
N SER A 24 -3.84 -10.96 7.37
CA SER A 24 -5.26 -10.65 7.21
C SER A 24 -5.53 -9.52 6.22
N THR A 25 -4.49 -8.76 5.86
CA THR A 25 -4.60 -7.60 4.96
C THR A 25 -4.79 -8.01 3.49
N LYS A 26 -4.28 -9.19 3.08
CA LYS A 26 -4.50 -9.76 1.73
C LYS A 26 -4.79 -11.25 1.85
N LYS A 27 -6.05 -11.64 1.70
CA LYS A 27 -6.52 -13.03 1.86
C LYS A 27 -5.96 -14.00 0.82
N ASP A 28 -5.57 -13.53 -0.34
CA ASP A 28 -5.10 -14.33 -1.48
C ASP A 28 -3.57 -14.40 -1.58
N ALA A 29 -2.83 -13.82 -0.64
CA ALA A 29 -1.37 -13.85 -0.66
C ALA A 29 -0.86 -15.24 -0.29
N LYS A 30 -0.06 -15.85 -1.17
CA LYS A 30 0.66 -17.09 -0.88
C LYS A 30 1.90 -16.77 -0.07
N ASP A 31 2.14 -17.55 0.97
CA ASP A 31 3.32 -17.40 1.82
C ASP A 31 4.60 -17.65 1.01
N LEU A 32 5.55 -16.76 1.14
CA LEU A 32 6.83 -16.83 0.48
C LEU A 32 7.83 -17.59 1.37
N SER A 33 8.19 -18.81 0.97
CA SER A 33 9.16 -19.61 1.73
C SER A 33 10.54 -18.94 1.77
N ARG A 34 11.31 -19.26 2.82
CA ARG A 34 12.68 -18.77 2.99
C ARG A 34 13.58 -19.11 1.81
N ASP A 35 13.45 -20.33 1.25
CA ASP A 35 14.23 -20.78 0.10
C ASP A 35 13.90 -19.96 -1.16
N ASN A 36 12.63 -19.63 -1.36
CA ASN A 36 12.23 -18.76 -2.46
C ASN A 36 12.75 -17.34 -2.27
N LEU A 37 12.75 -16.85 -1.03
CA LEU A 37 13.31 -15.54 -0.70
C LEU A 37 14.82 -15.50 -1.03
N LEU A 38 15.60 -16.49 -0.59
CA LEU A 38 17.03 -16.62 -0.89
C LEU A 38 17.31 -16.68 -2.41
N LYS A 39 16.51 -17.46 -3.15
CA LYS A 39 16.65 -17.52 -4.62
C LYS A 39 16.38 -16.17 -5.28
N LEU A 40 15.35 -15.47 -4.84
CA LEU A 40 14.96 -14.19 -5.42
C LEU A 40 15.98 -13.09 -5.12
N THR A 41 16.50 -13.05 -3.88
CA THR A 41 17.54 -12.07 -3.49
C THR A 41 18.86 -12.33 -4.21
N ALA A 42 19.19 -13.59 -4.51
CA ALA A 42 20.37 -13.94 -5.29
C ALA A 42 20.25 -13.63 -6.79
N MET A 43 19.02 -13.50 -7.30
CA MET A 43 18.75 -13.27 -8.74
C MET A 43 18.62 -11.80 -9.12
N LEU A 44 18.38 -10.92 -8.16
CA LEU A 44 18.06 -9.51 -8.40
C LEU A 44 19.19 -8.62 -7.88
N ASP A 45 19.70 -7.79 -8.74
CA ASP A 45 20.68 -6.75 -8.41
C ASP A 45 19.98 -5.42 -8.10
N MET A 46 19.01 -5.49 -7.14
CA MET A 46 18.26 -4.31 -6.70
C MET A 46 17.78 -4.52 -5.26
N PRO A 47 17.52 -3.44 -4.50
CA PRO A 47 17.03 -3.54 -3.14
C PRO A 47 15.70 -4.29 -3.04
N ILE A 48 15.59 -5.15 -2.03
CA ILE A 48 14.41 -5.98 -1.78
C ILE A 48 13.86 -5.68 -0.40
N VAL A 49 12.58 -5.31 -0.34
CA VAL A 49 11.85 -5.06 0.90
C VAL A 49 10.88 -6.20 1.16
N ALA A 50 11.09 -6.95 2.24
CA ALA A 50 10.18 -8.03 2.65
C ALA A 50 8.90 -7.44 3.26
N ILE A 51 7.74 -7.94 2.85
CA ILE A 51 6.42 -7.47 3.31
C ILE A 51 5.48 -8.62 3.60
N GLY A 52 4.51 -8.40 4.48
CA GLY A 52 3.41 -9.30 4.81
C GLY A 52 3.63 -10.10 6.09
N GLY A 53 2.79 -9.84 7.09
CA GLY A 53 2.74 -10.54 8.37
C GLY A 53 3.98 -10.45 9.26
N ILE A 54 4.96 -9.60 8.90
CA ILE A 54 6.20 -9.43 9.65
C ILE A 54 5.93 -8.63 10.92
N ASN A 55 6.50 -9.08 12.04
CA ASN A 55 6.40 -8.41 13.33
C ASN A 55 7.68 -8.63 14.17
N TYR A 56 7.68 -8.14 15.41
CA TYR A 56 8.82 -8.25 16.32
C TYR A 56 9.23 -9.72 16.59
N ASP A 57 8.26 -10.62 16.71
CA ASP A 57 8.54 -12.00 17.13
C ASP A 57 9.05 -12.88 15.99
N ASN A 58 8.69 -12.56 14.74
CA ASN A 58 9.01 -13.39 13.59
C ASN A 58 10.07 -12.81 12.62
N CYS A 59 10.49 -11.55 12.78
CA CYS A 59 11.41 -10.90 11.85
C CYS A 59 12.81 -11.56 11.80
N ASP A 60 13.20 -12.36 12.80
CA ASP A 60 14.45 -13.14 12.79
C ASP A 60 14.52 -14.15 11.63
N TYR A 61 13.37 -14.57 11.11
CA TYR A 61 13.27 -15.44 9.93
C TYR A 61 13.98 -14.87 8.69
N LEU A 62 14.05 -13.53 8.62
CA LEU A 62 14.66 -12.79 7.50
C LEU A 62 16.18 -12.64 7.62
N LYS A 63 16.76 -13.09 8.73
CA LYS A 63 18.22 -13.05 8.92
C LYS A 63 18.93 -13.82 7.81
N ASP A 64 19.96 -13.22 7.24
CA ASP A 64 20.81 -13.82 6.20
C ASP A 64 20.04 -14.26 4.93
N THR A 65 18.88 -13.68 4.65
CA THR A 65 18.10 -13.96 3.42
C THR A 65 18.46 -13.06 2.25
N GLY A 66 19.28 -12.02 2.46
CA GLY A 66 19.63 -11.07 1.43
C GLY A 66 18.59 -9.97 1.20
N VAL A 67 17.50 -9.94 1.96
CA VAL A 67 16.56 -8.80 1.91
C VAL A 67 17.20 -7.54 2.50
N ASP A 68 16.83 -6.43 1.95
CA ASP A 68 17.39 -5.12 2.29
C ASP A 68 16.58 -4.35 3.32
N GLY A 69 15.39 -4.73 3.60
CA GLY A 69 14.53 -4.08 4.58
C GLY A 69 13.22 -4.81 4.78
N ILE A 70 12.37 -4.24 5.63
CA ILE A 70 11.01 -4.74 5.88
C ILE A 70 9.99 -3.61 5.74
N ALA A 71 8.80 -3.97 5.26
CA ALA A 71 7.60 -3.13 5.32
C ALA A 71 6.59 -3.78 6.25
N VAL A 72 6.08 -3.02 7.21
CA VAL A 72 5.15 -3.50 8.23
C VAL A 72 3.99 -2.54 8.41
N VAL A 73 2.81 -3.07 8.71
CA VAL A 73 1.60 -2.30 9.02
C VAL A 73 1.11 -2.68 10.42
N SER A 74 0.45 -3.83 10.56
CA SER A 74 -0.18 -4.26 11.81
C SER A 74 0.81 -4.42 12.98
N ALA A 75 2.07 -4.75 12.71
CA ALA A 75 3.10 -4.85 13.75
C ALA A 75 3.33 -3.55 14.53
N ILE A 76 2.96 -2.42 13.94
CA ILE A 76 3.06 -1.09 14.56
C ILE A 76 1.65 -0.59 14.92
N PHE A 77 0.75 -0.53 13.95
CA PHE A 77 -0.54 0.16 14.10
C PHE A 77 -1.62 -0.63 14.83
N ALA A 78 -1.45 -1.94 15.04
CA ALA A 78 -2.30 -2.72 15.93
C ALA A 78 -1.82 -2.71 17.39
N SER A 79 -0.72 -2.02 17.70
CA SER A 79 -0.21 -1.84 19.07
C SER A 79 -0.87 -0.65 19.75
N ASP A 80 -1.10 -0.75 21.05
CA ASP A 80 -1.58 0.37 21.89
C ASP A 80 -0.57 1.54 21.95
N ASP A 81 0.72 1.24 21.79
CA ASP A 81 1.82 2.22 21.70
C ASP A 81 2.63 1.99 20.43
N CYS A 82 2.23 2.69 19.36
CA CYS A 82 2.89 2.65 18.05
C CYS A 82 4.36 3.11 18.14
N SER A 83 4.66 4.09 18.97
CA SER A 83 6.01 4.63 19.16
C SER A 83 6.95 3.60 19.76
N GLU A 84 6.51 2.90 20.81
CA GLU A 84 7.29 1.83 21.44
C GLU A 84 7.41 0.60 20.52
N ALA A 85 6.34 0.22 19.83
CA ALA A 85 6.37 -0.88 18.85
C ALA A 85 7.38 -0.60 17.72
N THR A 86 7.34 0.62 17.18
CA THR A 86 8.29 1.08 16.15
C THR A 86 9.73 1.02 16.68
N ARG A 87 9.98 1.55 17.87
CA ARG A 87 11.32 1.60 18.47
C ARG A 87 11.89 0.20 18.72
N LYS A 88 11.07 -0.72 19.23
CA LYS A 88 11.47 -2.11 19.47
C LYS A 88 11.81 -2.82 18.16
N LEU A 89 10.91 -2.72 17.18
CA LEU A 89 11.11 -3.36 15.87
C LEU A 89 12.34 -2.78 15.16
N TYR A 90 12.51 -1.47 15.15
CA TYR A 90 13.67 -0.79 14.58
C TYR A 90 14.99 -1.26 15.21
N LYS A 91 15.07 -1.31 16.55
CA LYS A 91 16.27 -1.78 17.26
C LYS A 91 16.61 -3.24 16.90
N LYS A 92 15.59 -4.08 16.73
CA LYS A 92 15.76 -5.48 16.38
C LYS A 92 16.23 -5.63 14.94
N THR A 93 15.58 -4.97 13.99
CA THR A 93 15.93 -5.05 12.57
C THR A 93 17.28 -4.45 12.26
N ARG A 94 17.70 -3.38 12.94
CA ARG A 94 19.07 -2.86 12.84
C ARG A 94 20.14 -3.91 13.16
N LYS A 95 19.89 -4.77 14.14
CA LYS A 95 20.82 -5.86 14.50
C LYS A 95 20.79 -7.00 13.49
N LEU A 96 19.59 -7.33 12.96
CA LEU A 96 19.41 -8.42 12.01
C LEU A 96 20.08 -8.16 10.66
N PHE A 97 19.97 -6.94 10.20
CA PHE A 97 20.37 -6.59 8.85
C PHE A 97 21.72 -5.85 8.76
N ASN A 98 22.42 -5.65 9.85
CA ASN A 98 23.80 -5.08 9.93
C ASN A 98 23.94 -3.66 9.32
N TYR A 99 23.24 -2.68 9.80
CA TYR A 99 22.79 -1.52 9.05
C TYR A 99 23.20 -0.12 9.29
N ASN A 100 23.17 0.49 8.09
CA ASN A 100 22.71 1.85 7.76
C ASN A 100 21.52 1.83 6.75
N LYS A 101 20.42 1.12 6.97
CA LYS A 101 19.31 1.04 6.02
C LYS A 101 18.02 1.68 6.53
N ASN A 102 17.19 2.15 5.60
CA ASN A 102 15.99 2.93 5.86
C ASN A 102 14.76 2.01 6.05
N ILE A 103 13.82 2.43 6.87
CA ILE A 103 12.48 1.82 6.93
C ILE A 103 11.60 2.59 5.96
N ILE A 104 10.90 1.87 5.10
CA ILE A 104 9.88 2.43 4.23
C ILE A 104 8.53 2.15 4.88
N PHE A 105 7.77 3.22 5.13
CA PHE A 105 6.40 3.12 5.61
C PHE A 105 5.44 3.33 4.45
N ASP A 106 4.41 2.51 4.40
CA ASP A 106 3.23 2.80 3.60
C ASP A 106 2.51 4.01 4.20
N MET A 107 2.02 4.91 3.36
CA MET A 107 1.43 6.17 3.80
C MET A 107 -0.08 6.06 4.01
N ASP A 108 -0.79 5.58 2.99
CA ASP A 108 -2.24 5.61 2.95
C ASP A 108 -2.89 4.56 3.84
N GLY A 109 -3.71 5.01 4.79
CA GLY A 109 -4.29 4.14 5.80
C GLY A 109 -3.29 3.60 6.82
N THR A 110 -1.99 3.92 6.67
CA THR A 110 -0.88 3.49 7.53
C THR A 110 -0.35 4.66 8.36
N LEU A 111 0.29 5.65 7.76
CA LEU A 111 0.77 6.86 8.46
C LEU A 111 -0.35 7.89 8.63
N VAL A 112 -1.22 7.98 7.64
CA VAL A 112 -2.34 8.93 7.60
C VAL A 112 -3.67 8.21 7.41
N ASP A 113 -4.75 8.78 7.90
CA ASP A 113 -6.10 8.21 7.78
C ASP A 113 -6.78 8.68 6.48
N SER A 114 -6.14 8.36 5.36
CA SER A 114 -6.57 8.77 4.02
C SER A 114 -7.67 7.90 3.42
N MET A 115 -7.91 6.68 3.92
CA MET A 115 -8.84 5.73 3.30
C MET A 115 -10.28 6.25 3.17
N PRO A 116 -10.86 7.01 4.13
CA PRO A 116 -12.17 7.62 3.95
C PRO A 116 -12.21 8.61 2.79
N PHE A 117 -11.13 9.36 2.56
CA PHE A 117 -11.02 10.35 1.47
C PHE A 117 -10.90 9.66 0.12
N TRP A 118 -10.08 8.61 0.01
CA TRP A 118 -9.99 7.79 -1.20
C TRP A 118 -11.36 7.19 -1.58
N LYS A 119 -12.10 6.66 -0.62
CA LYS A 119 -13.46 6.14 -0.86
C LYS A 119 -14.43 7.20 -1.33
N ASN A 120 -14.26 8.44 -0.85
CA ASN A 120 -15.13 9.56 -1.22
C ASN A 120 -14.71 10.25 -2.52
N SER A 121 -13.48 10.03 -3.02
CA SER A 121 -12.96 10.74 -4.20
C SER A 121 -13.80 10.51 -5.46
N ALA A 122 -14.37 9.31 -5.63
CA ALA A 122 -15.29 9.01 -6.73
C ALA A 122 -16.54 9.89 -6.68
N ARG A 123 -17.13 10.06 -5.49
CA ARG A 123 -18.29 10.93 -5.27
C ARG A 123 -17.93 12.38 -5.57
N GLU A 124 -16.81 12.86 -5.07
CA GLU A 124 -16.33 14.22 -5.29
C GLU A 124 -16.11 14.50 -6.77
N TYR A 125 -15.47 13.57 -7.48
CA TYR A 125 -15.30 13.70 -8.92
C TYR A 125 -16.63 13.82 -9.65
N ALA A 126 -17.58 12.95 -9.39
CA ALA A 126 -18.89 12.99 -10.04
C ALA A 126 -19.65 14.31 -9.77
N ILE A 127 -19.57 14.82 -8.52
CA ILE A 127 -20.15 16.13 -8.15
C ILE A 127 -19.46 17.28 -8.90
N LEU A 128 -18.11 17.27 -8.98
CA LEU A 128 -17.35 18.28 -9.73
C LEU A 128 -17.71 18.29 -11.21
N ARG A 129 -18.13 17.15 -11.77
CA ARG A 129 -18.63 17.03 -13.16
C ARG A 129 -20.12 17.38 -13.30
N GLY A 130 -20.76 17.84 -12.21
CA GLY A 130 -22.17 18.27 -12.23
C GLY A 130 -23.20 17.14 -12.12
N ALA A 131 -22.79 15.93 -11.72
CA ALA A 131 -23.70 14.80 -11.59
C ALA A 131 -24.72 14.98 -10.46
N LYS A 132 -25.96 14.57 -10.71
CA LYS A 132 -26.96 14.36 -9.67
C LYS A 132 -26.84 12.91 -9.18
N LEU A 133 -26.28 12.72 -8.00
CA LEU A 133 -25.99 11.40 -7.48
C LEU A 133 -27.23 10.71 -6.89
N PRO A 134 -27.44 9.41 -7.16
CA PRO A 134 -28.46 8.63 -6.48
C PRO A 134 -28.10 8.43 -4.99
N LYS A 135 -29.11 8.15 -4.14
CA LYS A 135 -28.89 7.98 -2.69
C LYS A 135 -27.92 6.87 -2.33
N ASN A 136 -27.87 5.81 -3.13
CA ASN A 136 -27.03 4.63 -2.95
C ASN A 136 -25.75 4.66 -3.82
N PHE A 137 -25.30 5.84 -4.21
CA PHE A 137 -24.12 6.01 -5.09
C PHE A 137 -22.88 5.26 -4.56
N ASP A 138 -22.56 5.41 -3.28
CA ASP A 138 -21.36 4.81 -2.68
C ASP A 138 -21.45 3.27 -2.60
N GLU A 139 -22.66 2.73 -2.42
CA GLU A 139 -22.89 1.27 -2.44
C GLU A 139 -22.67 0.71 -3.85
N ILE A 140 -23.13 1.44 -4.87
CA ILE A 140 -22.98 1.06 -6.28
C ILE A 140 -21.51 1.15 -6.70
N THR A 141 -20.85 2.28 -6.41
CA THR A 141 -19.49 2.54 -6.90
C THR A 141 -18.40 1.89 -6.05
N GLY A 142 -18.69 1.59 -4.79
CA GLY A 142 -17.72 0.99 -3.85
C GLY A 142 -17.24 -0.41 -4.17
N VAL A 143 -17.89 -1.09 -5.13
CA VAL A 143 -17.52 -2.44 -5.61
C VAL A 143 -17.00 -2.45 -7.04
N MET A 144 -16.99 -1.30 -7.71
CA MET A 144 -16.57 -1.13 -9.10
C MET A 144 -15.06 -0.98 -9.20
N ASP A 145 -14.48 -1.55 -10.24
CA ASP A 145 -13.16 -1.15 -10.69
C ASP A 145 -13.22 0.21 -11.43
N LEU A 146 -12.05 0.75 -11.79
CA LEU A 146 -11.98 2.07 -12.42
C LEU A 146 -12.66 2.10 -13.80
N SER A 147 -12.61 1.01 -14.56
CA SER A 147 -13.23 0.90 -15.87
C SER A 147 -14.75 0.82 -15.78
N GLU A 148 -15.23 0.05 -14.81
CA GLU A 148 -16.66 -0.05 -14.48
C GLU A 148 -17.20 1.28 -14.00
N TYR A 149 -16.43 1.99 -13.16
CA TYR A 149 -16.79 3.32 -12.70
C TYR A 149 -16.86 4.34 -13.84
N ALA A 150 -15.90 4.35 -14.76
CA ALA A 150 -15.95 5.21 -15.94
C ALA A 150 -17.18 4.92 -16.81
N ALA A 151 -17.48 3.65 -17.05
CA ALA A 151 -18.66 3.25 -17.79
C ALA A 151 -19.98 3.66 -17.10
N TYR A 152 -20.03 3.57 -15.78
CA TYR A 152 -21.16 4.03 -14.99
C TYR A 152 -21.37 5.55 -15.11
N LEU A 153 -20.30 6.34 -15.03
CA LEU A 153 -20.36 7.79 -15.21
C LEU A 153 -20.89 8.16 -16.58
N GLN A 154 -20.40 7.50 -17.63
CA GLN A 154 -20.80 7.77 -19.02
C GLN A 154 -22.26 7.32 -19.31
N ASN A 155 -22.56 6.06 -19.01
CA ASN A 155 -23.80 5.44 -19.48
C ASN A 155 -25.00 5.71 -18.56
N VAL A 156 -24.78 5.91 -17.26
CA VAL A 156 -25.85 6.07 -16.27
C VAL A 156 -26.00 7.54 -15.85
N LEU A 157 -24.88 8.23 -15.62
CA LEU A 157 -24.93 9.62 -15.16
C LEU A 157 -24.76 10.64 -16.30
N GLY A 158 -24.48 10.19 -17.53
CA GLY A 158 -24.35 11.06 -18.70
C GLY A 158 -23.12 11.98 -18.66
N ILE A 159 -22.08 11.60 -17.93
CA ILE A 159 -20.84 12.39 -17.80
C ILE A 159 -19.85 11.92 -18.86
N ASP A 160 -19.52 12.81 -19.80
CA ASP A 160 -18.44 12.55 -20.74
C ASP A 160 -17.08 12.65 -20.05
N THR A 161 -16.40 11.52 -19.91
CA THR A 161 -15.13 11.40 -19.20
C THR A 161 -14.33 10.19 -19.69
N SER A 162 -12.99 10.24 -19.53
CA SER A 162 -12.08 9.11 -19.81
C SER A 162 -11.48 8.58 -18.52
N LEU A 163 -10.88 7.38 -18.59
CA LEU A 163 -10.10 6.79 -17.48
C LEU A 163 -8.97 7.71 -17.04
N GLU A 164 -8.27 8.31 -17.99
CA GLU A 164 -7.17 9.25 -17.72
C GLU A 164 -7.68 10.48 -16.94
N GLN A 165 -8.77 11.09 -17.38
CA GLN A 165 -9.39 12.23 -16.70
C GLN A 165 -9.86 11.89 -15.27
N ILE A 166 -10.39 10.69 -15.06
CA ILE A 166 -10.81 10.23 -13.73
C ILE A 166 -9.57 10.08 -12.84
N THR A 167 -8.50 9.46 -13.35
CA THR A 167 -7.27 9.21 -12.60
C THR A 167 -6.58 10.51 -12.21
N GLU A 168 -6.41 11.43 -13.16
CA GLU A 168 -5.82 12.75 -12.90
C GLU A 168 -6.64 13.55 -11.86
N ALA A 169 -7.95 13.56 -12.02
CA ALA A 169 -8.82 14.26 -11.08
C ALA A 169 -8.82 13.63 -9.68
N ALA A 170 -8.74 12.30 -9.58
CA ALA A 170 -8.61 11.63 -8.28
C ALA A 170 -7.30 12.03 -7.57
N VAL A 171 -6.19 12.12 -8.31
CA VAL A 171 -4.92 12.63 -7.78
C VAL A 171 -5.05 14.08 -7.30
N ASP A 172 -5.68 14.93 -8.08
CA ASP A 172 -5.88 16.36 -7.73
C ASP A 172 -6.79 16.53 -6.50
N ILE A 173 -7.86 15.73 -6.40
CA ILE A 173 -8.75 15.72 -5.24
C ILE A 173 -7.96 15.30 -4.00
N MET A 174 -7.23 14.19 -4.10
CA MET A 174 -6.45 13.67 -2.96
C MET A 174 -5.33 14.61 -2.55
N ASN A 175 -4.64 15.26 -3.48
CA ASN A 175 -3.60 16.24 -3.16
C ASN A 175 -4.14 17.41 -2.31
N LYS A 176 -5.37 17.86 -2.57
CA LYS A 176 -6.02 18.87 -1.73
C LYS A 176 -6.27 18.36 -0.32
N HIS A 177 -6.78 17.14 -0.20
CA HIS A 177 -7.03 16.53 1.12
C HIS A 177 -5.73 16.25 1.88
N TYR A 178 -4.66 15.81 1.22
CA TYR A 178 -3.34 15.66 1.84
C TYR A 178 -2.77 16.97 2.37
N ALA A 179 -3.08 18.08 1.71
CA ALA A 179 -2.60 19.39 2.13
C ALA A 179 -3.30 19.93 3.40
N SER A 180 -4.53 19.49 3.71
CA SER A 180 -5.35 20.14 4.74
C SER A 180 -6.15 19.22 5.65
N ASP A 181 -6.71 18.13 5.12
CA ASP A 181 -7.83 17.45 5.76
C ASP A 181 -7.48 16.07 6.35
N ILE A 182 -6.49 15.38 5.76
CA ILE A 182 -6.15 14.02 6.14
C ILE A 182 -5.34 14.03 7.44
N PRO A 183 -5.87 13.48 8.54
CA PRO A 183 -5.15 13.45 9.81
C PRO A 183 -4.09 12.35 9.82
N ALA A 184 -3.02 12.60 10.57
CA ALA A 184 -2.09 11.53 10.93
C ALA A 184 -2.80 10.48 11.80
N LYS A 185 -2.42 9.22 11.66
CA LYS A 185 -2.87 8.16 12.58
C LYS A 185 -2.35 8.44 14.00
N LYS A 186 -3.15 8.03 14.98
CA LYS A 186 -2.77 8.20 16.39
C LYS A 186 -1.43 7.51 16.68
N GLY A 187 -0.48 8.26 17.22
CA GLY A 187 0.85 7.76 17.58
C GLY A 187 1.94 8.07 16.56
N MET A 188 1.58 8.83 15.51
CA MET A 188 2.52 9.34 14.50
C MET A 188 3.03 10.73 14.90
#